data_4ab6809176643587f5d8ac8c32dd15c2
#
_entry.id   4ab6809176643587f5d8ac8c32dd15c2
#
_cell.length_a   1.000
_cell.length_b   1.000
_cell.length_c   1.000
_cell.angle_alpha   90.00
_cell.angle_beta   90.00
_cell.angle_gamma   90.00
#
_symmetry.space_group_name_H-M   'P 1'
#
loop_
_entity.id
_entity.type
_entity.pdbx_description
1 polymer ?
#
loop_
_entity_poly.entity_id
_entity_poly.type
_entity_poly.pdbx_seq_one_letter_code
_entity_poly.pdbx_strand_id
1 'polypeptide(L)'
;MNIKDVHLSGGSHVVILGAGASIASALRNPEKHGLSLPSMNDLPKVCGLDGVLNIFPENLICDNFEATYSNLVEHDPNNYYLKVMNDMIYSYFRTLELPDEPTIYDYLVMSLRDKDAIATFNWDPFLYQAWWRNYHHGSSPQMIYLHGNVAVGYNQEKHMLGRAGMYSNNESIYFEPTQLLFPVKHKDYNKEVLRQFWW
;
A
#
# COMPACT_ATOMS: atom_id res chain seq x y z
N MET A 1 -20.61 -28.84 30.81
CA MET A 1 -19.46 -28.48 29.95
C MET A 1 -18.71 -27.35 30.68
N ASN A 2 -17.54 -27.64 31.21
CA ASN A 2 -16.81 -26.69 32.04
C ASN A 2 -16.06 -25.72 31.15
N ILE A 3 -16.39 -24.43 31.21
CA ILE A 3 -15.82 -23.36 30.39
C ILE A 3 -14.29 -23.14 30.67
N LYS A 4 -13.71 -23.88 31.60
CA LYS A 4 -12.28 -23.76 31.99
C LYS A 4 -11.29 -24.43 31.04
N ASP A 5 -11.75 -25.20 30.03
CA ASP A 5 -10.86 -25.94 29.12
C ASP A 5 -10.80 -25.37 27.69
N VAL A 6 -11.26 -24.14 27.47
CA VAL A 6 -10.99 -23.43 26.21
C VAL A 6 -9.58 -22.90 26.31
N HIS A 7 -8.60 -23.71 25.97
CA HIS A 7 -7.27 -23.21 25.58
C HIS A 7 -7.45 -22.39 24.32
N LEU A 8 -7.60 -21.07 24.48
CA LEU A 8 -7.39 -20.13 23.41
C LEU A 8 -5.94 -20.34 22.95
N SER A 9 -5.79 -21.00 21.80
CA SER A 9 -4.48 -21.22 21.20
C SER A 9 -3.80 -19.85 21.08
N GLY A 10 -2.78 -19.63 21.91
CA GLY A 10 -2.09 -18.33 22.02
C GLY A 10 -1.19 -17.99 20.83
N GLY A 11 -1.36 -18.63 19.66
CA GLY A 11 -0.59 -18.39 18.46
C GLY A 11 -0.73 -16.96 17.92
N SER A 12 0.30 -16.49 17.21
CA SER A 12 0.24 -15.25 16.42
C SER A 12 -0.53 -15.50 15.12
N HIS A 13 -1.25 -14.50 14.65
CA HIS A 13 -1.92 -14.54 13.37
C HIS A 13 -1.19 -13.64 12.38
N VAL A 14 -1.13 -14.07 11.12
CA VAL A 14 -0.65 -13.26 10.01
C VAL A 14 -1.80 -13.13 9.02
N VAL A 15 -2.23 -11.90 8.78
CA VAL A 15 -3.28 -11.59 7.81
C VAL A 15 -2.62 -11.01 6.57
N ILE A 16 -2.90 -11.57 5.40
CA ILE A 16 -2.39 -11.09 4.12
C ILE A 16 -3.51 -10.40 3.35
N LEU A 17 -3.27 -9.15 2.93
CA LEU A 17 -4.24 -8.32 2.25
C LEU A 17 -3.81 -8.01 0.81
N GLY A 18 -4.76 -8.11 -0.11
CA GLY A 18 -4.63 -7.69 -1.49
C GLY A 18 -5.69 -6.63 -1.86
N ALA A 19 -5.72 -6.21 -3.12
CA ALA A 19 -6.57 -5.13 -3.63
C ALA A 19 -8.07 -5.30 -3.30
N GLY A 20 -8.57 -6.54 -3.23
CA GLY A 20 -9.96 -6.83 -2.87
C GLY A 20 -10.39 -6.28 -1.51
N ALA A 21 -9.48 -6.22 -0.53
CA ALA A 21 -9.77 -5.64 0.78
C ALA A 21 -9.99 -4.13 0.70
N SER A 22 -9.19 -3.43 -0.08
CA SER A 22 -9.34 -1.99 -0.30
C SER A 22 -10.60 -1.66 -1.10
N ILE A 23 -10.90 -2.43 -2.15
CA ILE A 23 -12.13 -2.29 -2.92
C ILE A 23 -13.36 -2.49 -2.01
N ALA A 24 -13.38 -3.53 -1.19
CA ALA A 24 -14.48 -3.79 -0.26
C ALA A 24 -14.67 -2.67 0.78
N SER A 25 -13.58 -2.03 1.21
CA SER A 25 -13.62 -0.89 2.12
C SER A 25 -14.20 0.36 1.45
N ALA A 26 -13.86 0.63 0.19
CA ALA A 26 -14.35 1.77 -0.57
C ALA A 26 -15.83 1.64 -0.97
N LEU A 27 -16.33 0.42 -1.21
CA LEU A 27 -17.70 0.18 -1.64
C LEU A 27 -18.78 0.56 -0.59
N ARG A 28 -18.42 0.71 0.69
CA ARG A 28 -19.39 1.04 1.73
C ARG A 28 -20.00 2.44 1.59
N ASN A 29 -19.27 3.37 1.03
CA ASN A 29 -19.78 4.70 0.76
C ASN A 29 -19.14 5.33 -0.49
N PRO A 30 -19.46 4.82 -1.70
CA PRO A 30 -18.81 5.22 -2.93
C PRO A 30 -19.06 6.71 -3.26
N GLU A 31 -20.14 7.32 -2.77
CA GLU A 31 -20.45 8.72 -3.00
C GLU A 31 -19.50 9.68 -2.29
N LYS A 32 -18.90 9.26 -1.17
CA LYS A 32 -17.94 10.07 -0.39
C LYS A 32 -16.51 9.95 -0.87
N HIS A 33 -16.18 8.94 -1.67
CA HIS A 33 -14.78 8.64 -2.02
C HIS A 33 -14.30 9.25 -3.33
N GLY A 34 -15.20 9.74 -4.17
CA GLY A 34 -14.90 10.48 -5.41
C GLY A 34 -14.00 9.77 -6.43
N LEU A 35 -13.18 8.84 -5.98
CA LEU A 35 -12.19 8.13 -6.79
C LEU A 35 -12.41 6.62 -6.68
N SER A 36 -12.42 5.94 -7.83
CA SER A 36 -12.50 4.48 -7.89
C SER A 36 -11.15 3.86 -7.59
N LEU A 37 -11.15 2.80 -6.75
CA LEU A 37 -9.98 1.95 -6.64
C LEU A 37 -9.82 1.12 -7.92
N PRO A 38 -8.72 1.28 -8.67
CA PRO A 38 -8.53 0.56 -9.91
C PRO A 38 -8.17 -0.91 -9.65
N SER A 39 -8.66 -1.79 -10.51
CA SER A 39 -7.98 -3.05 -10.74
C SER A 39 -6.66 -2.78 -11.49
N MET A 40 -5.78 -3.76 -11.59
CA MET A 40 -4.52 -3.58 -12.34
C MET A 40 -4.76 -3.18 -13.81
N ASN A 41 -5.83 -3.68 -14.43
CA ASN A 41 -6.17 -3.36 -15.81
C ASN A 41 -6.81 -1.97 -15.97
N ASP A 42 -7.48 -1.47 -14.94
CA ASP A 42 -8.09 -0.15 -14.96
C ASP A 42 -7.11 0.97 -14.57
N LEU A 43 -5.96 0.59 -14.02
CA LEU A 43 -4.96 1.53 -13.50
C LEU A 43 -4.55 2.61 -14.51
N PRO A 44 -4.25 2.29 -15.78
CA PRO A 44 -3.90 3.30 -16.77
C PRO A 44 -4.96 4.37 -16.93
N LYS A 45 -6.20 3.97 -17.10
CA LYS A 45 -7.32 4.87 -17.28
C LYS A 45 -7.59 5.73 -16.04
N VAL A 46 -7.60 5.10 -14.87
CA VAL A 46 -7.94 5.77 -13.60
C VAL A 46 -6.85 6.74 -13.16
N CYS A 47 -5.58 6.41 -13.40
CA CYS A 47 -4.45 7.29 -13.12
C CYS A 47 -4.14 8.26 -14.26
N GLY A 48 -4.89 8.23 -15.38
CA GLY A 48 -4.69 9.15 -16.52
C GLY A 48 -3.40 8.91 -17.30
N LEU A 49 -2.94 7.65 -17.39
CA LEU A 49 -1.64 7.30 -18.00
C LEU A 49 -1.65 7.28 -19.53
N ASP A 50 -2.81 7.36 -20.17
CA ASP A 50 -2.95 7.21 -21.64
C ASP A 50 -2.01 8.14 -22.41
N GLY A 51 -1.89 9.40 -21.99
CA GLY A 51 -1.01 10.36 -22.65
C GLY A 51 0.47 10.00 -22.56
N VAL A 52 0.90 9.37 -21.48
CA VAL A 52 2.28 8.92 -21.29
C VAL A 52 2.53 7.61 -22.01
N LEU A 53 1.58 6.68 -21.97
CA LEU A 53 1.68 5.39 -22.65
C LEU A 53 1.78 5.56 -24.18
N ASN A 54 1.09 6.54 -24.78
CA ASN A 54 1.15 6.84 -26.21
C ASN A 54 2.52 7.34 -26.70
N ILE A 55 3.44 7.66 -25.78
CA ILE A 55 4.82 8.08 -26.14
C ILE A 55 5.70 6.85 -26.43
N PHE A 56 5.35 5.71 -25.85
CA PHE A 56 6.12 4.48 -26.02
C PHE A 56 5.79 3.75 -27.32
N PRO A 57 6.73 2.94 -27.84
CA PRO A 57 6.48 2.10 -29.01
C PRO A 57 5.30 1.14 -28.78
N GLU A 58 4.42 1.04 -29.77
CA GLU A 58 3.19 0.23 -29.69
C GLU A 58 3.47 -1.24 -29.37
N ASN A 59 4.57 -1.78 -29.85
CA ASN A 59 4.97 -3.16 -29.60
C ASN A 59 5.33 -3.48 -28.14
N LEU A 60 5.49 -2.47 -27.29
CA LEU A 60 5.71 -2.63 -25.86
C LEU A 60 4.40 -2.58 -25.06
N ILE A 61 3.31 -2.13 -25.67
CA ILE A 61 2.01 -1.97 -25.03
C ILE A 61 1.21 -3.26 -25.20
N CYS A 62 0.65 -3.75 -24.10
CA CYS A 62 -0.15 -4.97 -24.02
C CYS A 62 -1.52 -4.66 -23.41
N ASP A 63 -2.48 -5.60 -23.57
CA ASP A 63 -3.81 -5.49 -22.94
C ASP A 63 -3.74 -5.52 -21.39
N ASN A 64 -2.66 -6.06 -20.84
CA ASN A 64 -2.42 -6.15 -19.42
C ASN A 64 -1.36 -5.12 -19.01
N PHE A 65 -1.70 -4.24 -18.07
CA PHE A 65 -0.80 -3.18 -17.60
C PHE A 65 0.48 -3.73 -16.97
N GLU A 66 0.42 -4.84 -16.24
CA GLU A 66 1.60 -5.46 -15.63
C GLU A 66 2.61 -5.90 -16.70
N ALA A 67 2.11 -6.49 -17.78
CA ALA A 67 2.94 -6.88 -18.93
C ALA A 67 3.52 -5.64 -19.64
N THR A 68 2.70 -4.63 -19.88
CA THR A 68 3.15 -3.35 -20.45
C THR A 68 4.26 -2.74 -19.60
N TYR A 69 4.04 -2.57 -18.30
CA TYR A 69 5.02 -1.97 -17.40
C TYR A 69 6.33 -2.77 -17.39
N SER A 70 6.24 -4.11 -17.34
CA SER A 70 7.43 -4.98 -17.42
C SER A 70 8.22 -4.78 -18.70
N ASN A 71 7.55 -4.72 -19.87
CA ASN A 71 8.20 -4.50 -21.15
C ASN A 71 8.89 -3.14 -21.21
N LEU A 72 8.26 -2.10 -20.67
CA LEU A 72 8.82 -0.75 -20.64
C LEU A 72 10.08 -0.69 -19.77
N VAL A 73 10.06 -1.33 -18.59
CA VAL A 73 11.22 -1.40 -17.68
C VAL A 73 12.35 -2.24 -18.30
N GLU A 74 12.04 -3.36 -18.96
CA GLU A 74 13.03 -4.19 -19.65
C GLU A 74 13.66 -3.45 -20.84
N HIS A 75 12.89 -2.61 -21.54
CA HIS A 75 13.37 -1.84 -22.69
C HIS A 75 14.31 -0.70 -22.26
N ASP A 76 13.92 0.10 -21.29
CA ASP A 76 14.72 1.20 -20.75
C ASP A 76 14.32 1.51 -19.30
N PRO A 77 15.00 0.93 -18.30
CA PRO A 77 14.66 1.10 -16.89
C PRO A 77 14.88 2.53 -16.37
N ASN A 78 15.65 3.35 -17.08
CA ASN A 78 15.94 4.73 -16.71
C ASN A 78 15.11 5.75 -17.49
N ASN A 79 14.11 5.30 -18.23
CA ASN A 79 13.28 6.17 -19.04
C ASN A 79 12.56 7.22 -18.19
N TYR A 80 12.66 8.48 -18.60
CA TYR A 80 12.02 9.60 -17.90
C TYR A 80 10.50 9.42 -17.77
N TYR A 81 9.83 8.89 -18.80
CA TYR A 81 8.38 8.71 -18.78
C TYR A 81 7.93 7.57 -17.87
N LEU A 82 8.77 6.57 -17.58
CA LEU A 82 8.51 5.62 -16.51
C LEU A 82 8.43 6.31 -15.15
N LYS A 83 9.34 7.24 -14.88
CA LYS A 83 9.29 8.05 -13.65
C LYS A 83 8.02 8.88 -13.59
N VAL A 84 7.63 9.53 -14.68
CA VAL A 84 6.39 10.31 -14.75
C VAL A 84 5.18 9.42 -14.45
N MET A 85 5.10 8.22 -15.05
CA MET A 85 4.02 7.25 -14.74
C MET A 85 3.99 6.87 -13.26
N ASN A 86 5.15 6.58 -12.68
CA ASN A 86 5.26 6.22 -11.26
C ASN A 86 4.76 7.35 -10.36
N ASP A 87 5.14 8.59 -10.67
CA ASP A 87 4.70 9.78 -9.93
C ASP A 87 3.17 10.01 -10.07
N MET A 88 2.60 9.76 -11.25
CA MET A 88 1.15 9.85 -11.48
C MET A 88 0.40 8.78 -10.67
N ILE A 89 0.87 7.54 -10.68
CA ILE A 89 0.27 6.45 -9.90
C ILE A 89 0.38 6.75 -8.40
N TYR A 90 1.56 7.15 -7.93
CA TYR A 90 1.77 7.53 -6.53
C TYR A 90 0.82 8.67 -6.10
N SER A 91 0.73 9.70 -6.92
CA SER A 91 -0.13 10.87 -6.66
C SER A 91 -1.59 10.47 -6.59
N TYR A 92 -2.06 9.60 -7.48
CA TYR A 92 -3.42 9.08 -7.45
C TYR A 92 -3.73 8.35 -6.13
N PHE A 93 -2.93 7.35 -5.78
CA PHE A 93 -3.16 6.59 -4.55
C PHE A 93 -3.07 7.44 -3.28
N ARG A 94 -2.21 8.46 -3.27
CA ARG A 94 -2.07 9.36 -2.13
C ARG A 94 -3.32 10.19 -1.85
N THR A 95 -4.19 10.41 -2.83
CA THR A 95 -5.43 11.19 -2.66
C THR A 95 -6.61 10.36 -2.15
N LEU A 96 -6.44 9.04 -2.03
CA LEU A 96 -7.50 8.16 -1.56
C LEU A 96 -7.69 8.28 -0.04
N GLU A 97 -8.95 8.27 0.38
CA GLU A 97 -9.33 8.36 1.78
C GLU A 97 -10.34 7.28 2.14
N LEU A 98 -10.22 6.73 3.37
CA LEU A 98 -11.22 5.84 3.92
C LEU A 98 -12.53 6.60 4.21
N PRO A 99 -13.68 5.90 4.11
CA PRO A 99 -14.94 6.41 4.64
C PRO A 99 -14.84 6.84 6.11
N ASP A 100 -15.67 7.80 6.50
CA ASP A 100 -15.83 8.18 7.90
C ASP A 100 -16.43 7.02 8.73
N GLU A 101 -17.29 6.22 8.12
CA GLU A 101 -17.88 5.04 8.75
C GLU A 101 -16.85 3.92 8.90
N PRO A 102 -16.96 3.08 9.95
CA PRO A 102 -16.05 1.96 10.15
C PRO A 102 -16.04 1.00 8.95
N THR A 103 -14.85 0.65 8.51
CA THR A 103 -14.60 -0.25 7.39
C THR A 103 -14.11 -1.61 7.85
N ILE A 104 -13.95 -2.54 6.93
CA ILE A 104 -13.31 -3.84 7.19
C ILE A 104 -11.89 -3.68 7.75
N TYR A 105 -11.16 -2.63 7.35
CA TYR A 105 -9.83 -2.33 7.88
C TYR A 105 -9.87 -1.93 9.35
N ASP A 106 -10.87 -1.15 9.77
CA ASP A 106 -11.02 -0.77 11.18
C ASP A 106 -11.29 -1.98 12.07
N TYR A 107 -12.22 -2.82 11.64
CA TYR A 107 -12.53 -4.05 12.38
C TYR A 107 -11.33 -4.99 12.45
N LEU A 108 -10.56 -5.10 11.37
CA LEU A 108 -9.35 -5.92 11.33
C LEU A 108 -8.31 -5.40 12.33
N VAL A 109 -7.98 -4.12 12.27
CA VAL A 109 -6.98 -3.50 13.16
C VAL A 109 -7.38 -3.66 14.63
N MET A 110 -8.66 -3.43 14.96
CA MET A 110 -9.17 -3.55 16.33
C MET A 110 -9.29 -4.99 16.83
N SER A 111 -9.37 -5.99 15.94
CA SER A 111 -9.51 -7.39 16.32
C SER A 111 -8.18 -8.10 16.55
N LEU A 112 -7.07 -7.52 16.09
CA LEU A 112 -5.74 -8.09 16.21
C LEU A 112 -4.96 -7.49 17.39
N ARG A 113 -3.91 -8.18 17.81
CA ARG A 113 -3.10 -7.85 19.00
C ARG A 113 -1.65 -7.60 18.60
N ASP A 114 -0.85 -7.10 19.53
CA ASP A 114 0.58 -6.81 19.33
C ASP A 114 1.41 -7.99 18.82
N LYS A 115 0.96 -9.22 19.10
CA LYS A 115 1.61 -10.45 18.61
C LYS A 115 1.24 -10.84 17.19
N ASP A 116 0.23 -10.17 16.62
CA ASP A 116 -0.32 -10.48 15.30
C ASP A 116 0.28 -9.52 14.26
N ALA A 117 0.26 -9.88 12.99
CA ALA A 117 0.77 -9.06 11.90
C ALA A 117 -0.23 -8.95 10.74
N ILE A 118 -0.22 -7.80 10.09
CA ILE A 118 -0.94 -7.57 8.83
C ILE A 118 0.09 -7.28 7.75
N ALA A 119 0.16 -8.12 6.73
CA ALA A 119 0.98 -7.91 5.55
C ALA A 119 0.09 -7.49 4.38
N THR A 120 0.42 -6.39 3.70
CA THR A 120 -0.35 -5.90 2.56
C THR A 120 0.51 -5.69 1.33
N PHE A 121 -0.04 -6.03 0.16
CA PHE A 121 0.51 -5.68 -1.14
C PHE A 121 -0.04 -4.35 -1.68
N ASN A 122 -1.01 -3.74 -0.98
CA ASN A 122 -1.74 -2.58 -1.46
C ASN A 122 -0.94 -1.29 -1.27
N TRP A 123 -0.96 -0.45 -2.29
CA TRP A 123 -0.33 0.86 -2.30
C TRP A 123 -1.16 1.95 -1.62
N ASP A 124 -2.49 1.74 -1.56
CA ASP A 124 -3.43 2.70 -1.00
C ASP A 124 -3.21 2.94 0.52
N PRO A 125 -3.62 4.11 1.03
CA PRO A 125 -3.38 4.50 2.41
C PRO A 125 -4.33 3.87 3.43
N PHE A 126 -5.29 3.05 3.02
CA PHE A 126 -6.45 2.67 3.83
C PHE A 126 -6.08 1.91 5.11
N LEU A 127 -5.18 0.92 5.02
CA LEU A 127 -4.73 0.21 6.22
C LEU A 127 -4.06 1.17 7.23
N TYR A 128 -3.22 2.09 6.72
CA TYR A 128 -2.57 3.08 7.57
C TYR A 128 -3.59 4.05 8.20
N GLN A 129 -4.56 4.53 7.42
CA GLN A 129 -5.61 5.43 7.91
C GLN A 129 -6.49 4.75 8.97
N ALA A 130 -6.88 3.49 8.75
CA ALA A 130 -7.62 2.71 9.73
C ALA A 130 -6.83 2.52 11.03
N TRP A 131 -5.55 2.17 10.91
CA TRP A 131 -4.66 2.06 12.06
C TRP A 131 -4.56 3.40 12.80
N TRP A 132 -4.31 4.49 12.09
CA TRP A 132 -4.12 5.81 12.70
C TRP A 132 -5.35 6.28 13.47
N ARG A 133 -6.55 6.11 12.93
CA ARG A 133 -7.78 6.53 13.62
C ARG A 133 -8.17 5.63 14.81
N ASN A 134 -7.66 4.40 14.85
CA ASN A 134 -7.93 3.44 15.92
C ASN A 134 -6.74 3.26 16.89
N TYR A 135 -5.64 3.97 16.69
CA TYR A 135 -4.39 3.80 17.44
C TYR A 135 -4.55 3.90 18.97
N HIS A 136 -5.54 4.66 19.46
CA HIS A 136 -5.77 4.88 20.90
C HIS A 136 -6.59 3.79 21.58
N HIS A 137 -7.04 2.77 20.85
CA HIS A 137 -7.95 1.75 21.38
C HIS A 137 -7.27 0.49 21.94
N GLY A 138 -5.96 0.48 22.10
CA GLY A 138 -5.24 -0.62 22.76
C GLY A 138 -4.12 -1.23 21.93
N SER A 139 -4.06 -2.56 21.85
CA SER A 139 -3.02 -3.29 21.15
C SER A 139 -3.03 -3.02 19.63
N SER A 140 -1.87 -3.04 19.03
CA SER A 140 -1.69 -2.73 17.62
C SER A 140 -0.90 -3.84 16.93
N PRO A 141 -1.44 -4.49 15.88
CA PRO A 141 -0.69 -5.46 15.12
C PRO A 141 0.50 -4.82 14.40
N GLN A 142 1.53 -5.61 14.15
CA GLN A 142 2.62 -5.20 13.27
C GLN A 142 2.09 -5.03 11.84
N MET A 143 2.39 -3.90 11.20
CA MET A 143 2.01 -3.65 9.81
C MET A 143 3.21 -3.79 8.88
N ILE A 144 3.06 -4.57 7.80
CA ILE A 144 4.10 -4.87 6.83
C ILE A 144 3.59 -4.49 5.44
N TYR A 145 4.25 -3.56 4.78
CA TYR A 145 3.87 -3.05 3.45
C TYR A 145 4.78 -3.67 2.38
N LEU A 146 4.40 -4.84 1.88
CA LEU A 146 5.23 -5.68 1.00
C LEU A 146 5.61 -5.02 -0.33
N HIS A 147 4.80 -4.11 -0.83
CA HIS A 147 5.04 -3.37 -2.09
C HIS A 147 5.17 -1.85 -1.87
N GLY A 148 5.48 -1.42 -0.66
CA GLY A 148 5.42 -0.01 -0.29
C GLY A 148 4.00 0.48 -0.07
N ASN A 149 3.86 1.73 0.35
CA ASN A 149 2.57 2.35 0.62
C ASN A 149 2.69 3.87 0.56
N VAL A 150 1.70 4.54 -0.05
CA VAL A 150 1.73 6.00 -0.23
C VAL A 150 1.61 6.80 1.06
N ALA A 151 1.07 6.20 2.13
CA ALA A 151 0.92 6.87 3.43
C ALA A 151 2.13 6.71 4.34
N VAL A 152 3.02 5.75 4.03
CA VAL A 152 4.12 5.36 4.91
C VAL A 152 5.44 5.92 4.40
N GLY A 153 6.16 6.57 5.28
CA GLY A 153 7.53 7.00 5.08
C GLY A 153 8.49 6.28 6.00
N TYR A 154 9.75 6.33 5.67
CA TYR A 154 10.82 5.70 6.42
C TYR A 154 11.93 6.71 6.74
N ASN A 155 12.43 6.67 7.96
CA ASN A 155 13.65 7.36 8.34
C ASN A 155 14.79 6.36 8.44
N GLN A 156 15.78 6.49 7.56
CA GLN A 156 16.87 5.54 7.43
C GLN A 156 17.83 5.58 8.64
N GLU A 157 18.06 6.75 9.22
CA GLU A 157 19.00 6.89 10.33
C GLU A 157 18.46 6.27 11.62
N LYS A 158 17.17 6.41 11.85
CA LYS A 158 16.49 5.92 13.07
C LYS A 158 15.84 4.55 12.89
N HIS A 159 15.82 4.02 11.68
CA HIS A 159 15.13 2.77 11.34
C HIS A 159 13.65 2.79 11.77
N MET A 160 12.96 3.90 11.52
CA MET A 160 11.58 4.10 11.96
C MET A 160 10.64 4.34 10.77
N LEU A 161 9.43 3.81 10.90
CA LEU A 161 8.32 4.13 10.02
C LEU A 161 7.49 5.27 10.60
N GLY A 162 6.93 6.10 9.72
CA GLY A 162 6.03 7.17 10.08
C GLY A 162 5.19 7.62 8.90
N ARG A 163 4.51 8.73 9.02
CA ARG A 163 3.70 9.27 7.94
C ARG A 163 4.57 9.87 6.84
N ALA A 164 4.37 9.41 5.60
CA ALA A 164 5.14 9.84 4.44
C ALA A 164 5.16 11.37 4.26
N GLY A 165 6.34 11.94 4.10
CA GLY A 165 6.54 13.37 3.88
C GLY A 165 6.29 14.26 5.10
N MET A 166 6.25 13.69 6.31
CA MET A 166 6.01 14.42 7.56
C MET A 166 7.20 14.34 8.51
N TYR A 167 7.28 15.29 9.42
CA TYR A 167 8.20 15.23 10.55
C TYR A 167 7.51 14.63 11.78
N SER A 168 8.27 13.92 12.63
CA SER A 168 7.78 13.54 13.94
C SER A 168 7.59 14.79 14.83
N ASN A 169 6.57 14.78 15.67
CA ASN A 169 6.23 15.95 16.50
C ASN A 169 7.31 16.31 17.54
N ASN A 170 8.13 15.36 17.97
CA ASN A 170 9.03 15.53 19.11
C ASN A 170 10.53 15.52 18.76
N GLU A 171 10.94 15.02 17.59
CA GLU A 171 12.34 14.76 17.29
C GLU A 171 12.85 15.36 15.98
N SER A 172 12.02 16.12 15.28
CA SER A 172 12.34 16.65 13.95
C SER A 172 12.80 15.58 12.93
N ILE A 173 12.39 14.33 13.15
CA ILE A 173 12.71 13.20 12.28
C ILE A 173 11.80 13.28 11.05
N TYR A 174 12.40 13.39 9.86
CA TYR A 174 11.66 13.36 8.61
C TYR A 174 11.49 11.92 8.13
N PHE A 175 10.28 11.59 7.66
CA PHE A 175 9.96 10.29 7.07
C PHE A 175 9.86 10.43 5.55
N GLU A 176 10.90 9.98 4.86
CA GLU A 176 10.91 9.96 3.40
C GLU A 176 9.83 9.02 2.88
N PRO A 177 9.04 9.43 1.86
CA PRO A 177 8.05 8.55 1.25
C PRO A 177 8.68 7.24 0.78
N THR A 178 8.07 6.11 1.10
CA THR A 178 8.53 4.80 0.62
C THR A 178 8.28 4.67 -0.88
N GLN A 179 9.20 4.01 -1.58
CA GLN A 179 9.01 3.71 -3.00
C GLN A 179 7.95 2.61 -3.15
N LEU A 180 7.10 2.74 -4.19
CA LEU A 180 6.21 1.66 -4.58
C LEU A 180 6.96 0.62 -5.41
N LEU A 181 6.72 -0.66 -5.14
CA LEU A 181 7.18 -1.75 -5.99
C LEU A 181 6.16 -1.99 -7.10
N PHE A 182 6.51 -1.55 -8.28
CA PHE A 182 5.68 -1.73 -9.45
C PHE A 182 5.71 -3.19 -9.96
N PRO A 183 4.68 -3.61 -10.71
CA PRO A 183 4.55 -4.98 -11.18
C PRO A 183 5.53 -5.24 -12.33
N VAL A 184 6.67 -5.84 -12.00
CA VAL A 184 7.65 -6.35 -12.98
C VAL A 184 7.79 -7.86 -12.83
N LYS A 185 8.04 -8.57 -13.92
CA LYS A 185 8.18 -10.05 -13.94
C LYS A 185 9.28 -10.54 -13.00
N HIS A 186 10.39 -9.80 -12.94
CA HIS A 186 11.54 -10.14 -12.09
C HIS A 186 11.72 -9.06 -11.03
N LYS A 187 11.01 -9.21 -9.91
CA LYS A 187 11.19 -8.33 -8.74
C LYS A 187 12.50 -8.68 -8.04
N ASP A 188 13.42 -7.73 -8.02
CA ASP A 188 14.63 -7.89 -7.22
C ASP A 188 14.33 -7.60 -5.74
N TYR A 189 13.94 -8.63 -5.01
CA TYR A 189 13.66 -8.56 -3.58
C TYR A 189 14.91 -8.38 -2.71
N ASN A 190 16.11 -8.41 -3.31
CA ASN A 190 17.36 -8.24 -2.57
C ASN A 190 17.80 -6.78 -2.47
N LYS A 191 17.12 -5.84 -3.13
CA LYS A 191 17.43 -4.42 -2.99
C LYS A 191 17.20 -3.96 -1.57
N GLU A 192 18.13 -3.19 -1.06
CA GLU A 192 18.14 -2.60 0.29
C GLU A 192 16.84 -1.83 0.61
N VAL A 193 16.16 -1.33 -0.42
CA VAL A 193 14.83 -0.71 -0.36
C VAL A 193 13.78 -1.66 0.24
N LEU A 194 13.84 -2.97 -0.02
CA LEU A 194 12.87 -3.94 0.50
C LEU A 194 13.11 -4.29 1.98
N ARG A 195 14.34 -4.17 2.46
CA ARG A 195 14.63 -4.33 3.90
C ARG A 195 13.94 -3.28 4.75
N GLN A 196 13.54 -2.14 4.15
CA GLN A 196 12.81 -1.07 4.84
C GLN A 196 11.36 -1.46 5.19
N PHE A 197 10.81 -2.53 4.60
CA PHE A 197 9.42 -2.96 4.79
C PHE A 197 9.23 -4.12 5.79
N TRP A 198 10.31 -4.61 6.41
CA TRP A 198 10.34 -5.82 7.24
C TRP A 198 10.59 -5.54 8.73
N TRP A 199 10.08 -4.45 9.26
CA TRP A 199 10.21 -4.11 10.69
C TRP A 199 8.88 -4.06 11.42
#